data_2c49fbe51a8619bc5cfaf33306883754
#
_entry.id   2c49fbe51a8619bc5cfaf33306883754
#
_cell.length_a   1.000
_cell.length_b   1.000
_cell.length_c   1.000
_cell.angle_alpha   90.00
_cell.angle_beta   90.00
_cell.angle_gamma   90.00
#
_symmetry.space_group_name_H-M   'P 1'
#
loop_
_entity.id
_entity.type
_entity.pdbx_description
1 polymer ?
#
loop_
_entity_poly.entity_id
_entity_poly.type
_entity_poly.pdbx_seq_one_letter_code
_entity_poly.pdbx_strand_id
1 'polypeptide(L)'
;MFDFFRNKKAKVLSMNLHGNSIDVLETSLNFPLSLKDIETVFGKPDRVVKKENKFIKYIYDKAGIVFEHSFEVKQHLKSCEVYIDEEHLITSLYLYFGEKVKPMWDEEELPLNPCKTLITCNGIPETITDTLSISYFPEVKHERESYKLKETDEELLHFDNINFKLTIIQVLMYDLRVLKPYFDIYDFADEFSELEIDTESMEIIQPALDYMINLPIPKKYAEQVQEIYMDGGNEIYLNLIPQWDGEDDGFDLNEVSLKELQQFPNLKQATIISSNFEHVKETFDMQGVQVKVL
;
A
#
# COMPACT_ATOMS: atom_id res chain seq x y z
N MET A 1 15.88 -34.60 11.44
CA MET A 1 14.82 -33.57 11.40
C MET A 1 13.49 -34.11 10.83
N PHE A 2 13.49 -34.98 9.86
CA PHE A 2 12.28 -35.62 9.30
C PHE A 2 11.43 -36.48 10.27
N ASP A 3 11.93 -36.81 11.46
CA ASP A 3 11.25 -37.69 12.44
C ASP A 3 10.34 -36.98 13.42
N PHE A 4 10.36 -35.65 13.51
CA PHE A 4 9.58 -34.90 14.48
C PHE A 4 8.06 -35.08 14.27
N PHE A 5 7.62 -35.11 13.01
CA PHE A 5 6.19 -35.31 12.68
C PHE A 5 5.80 -36.78 12.46
N ARG A 6 6.75 -37.72 12.47
CA ARG A 6 6.48 -39.15 12.37
C ARG A 6 6.15 -39.84 13.68
N ASN A 7 6.54 -39.26 14.82
CA ASN A 7 6.30 -39.87 16.12
C ASN A 7 4.88 -39.59 16.61
N LYS A 8 4.11 -40.67 16.93
CA LYS A 8 2.71 -40.67 17.32
C LYS A 8 2.38 -39.95 18.65
N LYS A 9 3.34 -39.38 19.35
CA LYS A 9 3.09 -38.43 20.46
C LYS A 9 3.48 -37.05 19.90
N ALA A 10 2.45 -36.35 19.41
CA ALA A 10 2.61 -34.98 18.93
C ALA A 10 3.22 -34.11 20.04
N LYS A 11 4.52 -33.81 19.91
CA LYS A 11 5.10 -32.72 20.67
C LYS A 11 4.56 -31.43 20.05
N VAL A 12 4.07 -30.53 20.87
CA VAL A 12 3.69 -29.19 20.47
C VAL A 12 4.95 -28.50 19.94
N LEU A 13 4.90 -28.00 18.72
CA LEU A 13 5.98 -27.24 18.12
C LEU A 13 5.95 -25.82 18.68
N SER A 14 7.01 -25.43 19.41
CA SER A 14 7.18 -24.04 19.80
C SER A 14 7.74 -23.27 18.63
N MET A 15 7.14 -22.13 18.32
CA MET A 15 7.54 -21.21 17.27
C MET A 15 7.62 -19.81 17.87
N ASN A 16 8.82 -19.26 17.98
CA ASN A 16 9.00 -17.92 18.52
C ASN A 16 9.16 -16.92 17.37
N LEU A 17 8.32 -15.90 17.40
CA LEU A 17 8.26 -14.84 16.41
C LEU A 17 8.88 -13.59 17.03
N HIS A 18 9.80 -12.96 16.35
CA HIS A 18 10.38 -11.70 16.78
C HIS A 18 10.89 -10.87 15.59
N GLY A 19 10.52 -9.60 15.57
CA GLY A 19 10.87 -8.72 14.46
C GLY A 19 10.40 -9.30 13.11
N ASN A 20 11.34 -9.54 12.23
CA ASN A 20 11.11 -10.14 10.90
C ASN A 20 11.55 -11.61 10.83
N SER A 21 11.66 -12.30 11.95
CA SER A 21 12.16 -13.67 12.02
C SER A 21 11.27 -14.62 12.81
N ILE A 22 11.43 -15.91 12.54
CA ILE A 22 10.80 -17.01 13.26
C ILE A 22 11.87 -17.99 13.70
N ASP A 23 11.95 -18.29 14.99
CA ASP A 23 12.76 -19.37 15.51
C ASP A 23 11.94 -20.64 15.66
N VAL A 24 12.37 -21.68 14.99
CA VAL A 24 11.74 -22.99 15.01
C VAL A 24 12.80 -24.08 15.09
N LEU A 25 12.71 -24.96 16.07
CA LEU A 25 13.61 -26.13 16.21
C LEU A 25 15.10 -25.77 16.08
N GLU A 26 15.57 -24.78 16.77
CA GLU A 26 16.99 -24.31 16.73
C GLU A 26 17.39 -23.64 15.40
N THR A 27 16.44 -23.34 14.54
CA THR A 27 16.68 -22.66 13.26
C THR A 27 15.94 -21.34 13.23
N SER A 28 16.65 -20.26 12.90
CA SER A 28 16.04 -18.95 12.67
C SER A 28 15.79 -18.75 11.18
N LEU A 29 14.55 -18.40 10.85
CA LEU A 29 14.08 -18.11 9.50
C LEU A 29 13.74 -16.61 9.42
N ASN A 30 14.37 -15.88 8.50
CA ASN A 30 14.16 -14.44 8.34
C ASN A 30 13.23 -14.17 7.14
N PHE A 31 12.19 -13.39 7.36
CA PHE A 31 11.30 -12.95 6.29
C PHE A 31 11.93 -11.84 5.43
N PRO A 32 11.65 -11.79 4.14
CA PRO A 32 10.84 -12.74 3.38
C PRO A 32 11.56 -14.08 3.16
N LEU A 33 10.83 -15.19 3.15
CA LEU A 33 11.36 -16.55 3.09
C LEU A 33 11.32 -17.10 1.67
N SER A 34 12.34 -17.86 1.29
CA SER A 34 12.25 -18.73 0.11
C SER A 34 11.60 -20.08 0.49
N LEU A 35 11.00 -20.76 -0.50
CA LEU A 35 10.48 -22.11 -0.27
C LEU A 35 11.58 -23.06 0.24
N LYS A 36 12.82 -22.88 -0.20
CA LYS A 36 13.96 -23.68 0.22
C LYS A 36 14.26 -23.53 1.72
N ASP A 37 14.13 -22.29 2.25
CA ASP A 37 14.34 -22.04 3.68
C ASP A 37 13.31 -22.81 4.51
N ILE A 38 12.04 -22.75 4.09
CA ILE A 38 10.95 -23.48 4.75
C ILE A 38 11.14 -24.99 4.64
N GLU A 39 11.49 -25.51 3.46
CA GLU A 39 11.72 -26.93 3.29
C GLU A 39 12.90 -27.47 4.12
N THR A 40 13.87 -26.63 4.46
CA THR A 40 14.99 -27.01 5.34
C THR A 40 14.50 -27.35 6.75
N VAL A 41 13.47 -26.66 7.24
CA VAL A 41 12.93 -26.85 8.59
C VAL A 41 11.77 -27.85 8.58
N PHE A 42 10.82 -27.68 7.67
CA PHE A 42 9.54 -28.41 7.67
C PHE A 42 9.50 -29.57 6.67
N GLY A 43 10.49 -29.67 5.77
CA GLY A 43 10.43 -30.58 4.62
C GLY A 43 9.52 -30.06 3.53
N LYS A 44 9.14 -30.93 2.58
CA LYS A 44 8.23 -30.56 1.52
C LYS A 44 6.81 -30.32 2.05
N PRO A 45 6.08 -29.32 1.55
CA PRO A 45 4.68 -29.11 1.93
C PRO A 45 3.81 -30.33 1.57
N ASP A 46 2.81 -30.58 2.39
CA ASP A 46 1.82 -31.63 2.13
C ASP A 46 0.97 -31.28 0.89
N ARG A 47 0.67 -29.98 0.69
CA ARG A 47 -0.08 -29.46 -0.46
C ARG A 47 0.43 -28.09 -0.88
N VAL A 48 0.29 -27.80 -2.19
CA VAL A 48 0.53 -26.47 -2.76
C VAL A 48 -0.74 -26.02 -3.47
N VAL A 49 -1.26 -24.87 -3.09
CA VAL A 49 -2.43 -24.24 -3.73
C VAL A 49 -1.98 -22.96 -4.42
N LYS A 50 -2.26 -22.85 -5.71
CA LYS A 50 -1.96 -21.67 -6.51
C LYS A 50 -3.25 -21.05 -7.01
N LYS A 51 -3.36 -19.73 -6.88
CA LYS A 51 -4.36 -18.92 -7.57
C LYS A 51 -3.63 -17.91 -8.42
N GLU A 52 -3.80 -18.01 -9.72
CA GLU A 52 -3.10 -17.20 -10.70
C GLU A 52 -3.23 -15.70 -10.36
N ASN A 53 -2.11 -15.01 -10.39
CA ASN A 53 -2.00 -13.56 -10.06
C ASN A 53 -2.53 -13.14 -8.68
N LYS A 54 -2.68 -14.09 -7.73
CA LYS A 54 -3.14 -13.74 -6.37
C LYS A 54 -2.22 -14.28 -5.30
N PHE A 55 -2.02 -15.60 -5.24
CA PHE A 55 -1.20 -16.21 -4.20
C PHE A 55 -0.69 -17.62 -4.56
N ILE A 56 0.37 -18.03 -3.85
CA ILE A 56 0.81 -19.43 -3.74
C ILE A 56 0.86 -19.77 -2.26
N LYS A 57 0.11 -20.81 -1.85
CA LYS A 57 0.08 -21.33 -0.48
C LYS A 57 0.82 -22.65 -0.39
N TYR A 58 1.75 -22.75 0.53
CA TYR A 58 2.48 -23.96 0.89
C TYR A 58 1.93 -24.48 2.22
N ILE A 59 1.22 -25.60 2.17
CA ILE A 59 0.39 -26.09 3.29
C ILE A 59 1.05 -27.28 3.93
N TYR A 60 1.24 -27.21 5.24
CA TYR A 60 1.75 -28.25 6.11
C TYR A 60 0.63 -28.74 7.04
N ASP A 61 -0.26 -29.62 6.53
CA ASP A 61 -1.48 -30.07 7.23
C ASP A 61 -1.20 -30.69 8.58
N LYS A 62 -0.07 -31.40 8.70
CA LYS A 62 0.33 -32.06 9.95
C LYS A 62 0.78 -31.08 11.02
N ALA A 63 1.31 -29.94 10.61
CA ALA A 63 1.78 -28.89 11.49
C ALA A 63 0.71 -27.81 11.77
N GLY A 64 -0.33 -27.75 10.93
CA GLY A 64 -1.31 -26.67 11.01
C GLY A 64 -0.73 -25.33 10.59
N ILE A 65 0.18 -25.33 9.62
CA ILE A 65 0.92 -24.15 9.16
C ILE A 65 0.67 -23.96 7.66
N VAL A 66 0.46 -22.72 7.27
CA VAL A 66 0.43 -22.30 5.86
C VAL A 66 1.38 -21.15 5.68
N PHE A 67 2.32 -21.29 4.77
CA PHE A 67 3.14 -20.19 4.27
C PHE A 67 2.54 -19.68 2.96
N GLU A 68 2.48 -18.38 2.79
CA GLU A 68 1.90 -17.76 1.60
C GLU A 68 2.87 -16.79 0.96
N HIS A 69 3.02 -16.93 -0.36
CA HIS A 69 3.46 -15.87 -1.24
C HIS A 69 2.23 -15.17 -1.79
N SER A 70 2.13 -13.87 -1.61
CA SER A 70 1.07 -13.04 -2.20
C SER A 70 1.67 -12.23 -3.35
N PHE A 71 1.01 -12.25 -4.51
CA PHE A 71 1.37 -11.38 -5.65
C PHE A 71 0.90 -9.94 -5.43
N GLU A 72 -0.09 -9.75 -4.55
CA GLU A 72 -0.53 -8.45 -4.06
C GLU A 72 -0.02 -8.29 -2.64
N VAL A 73 1.05 -7.53 -2.44
CA VAL A 73 1.38 -7.05 -1.10
C VAL A 73 0.29 -6.06 -0.73
N LYS A 74 -0.62 -6.44 0.17
CA LYS A 74 -1.57 -5.49 0.72
C LYS A 74 -0.76 -4.41 1.42
N GLN A 75 -0.82 -3.23 0.86
CA GLN A 75 -0.17 -2.04 1.36
C GLN A 75 -0.62 -1.79 2.79
N HIS A 76 0.32 -1.73 3.70
CA HIS A 76 0.19 -0.81 4.80
C HIS A 76 0.46 0.59 4.23
N LEU A 77 -0.29 1.58 4.69
CA LEU A 77 -0.35 2.96 4.24
C LEU A 77 1.00 3.71 4.06
N LYS A 78 2.12 3.05 4.23
CA LYS A 78 3.47 3.63 4.15
C LYS A 78 4.18 3.54 2.81
N SER A 79 3.65 2.86 1.82
CA SER A 79 4.22 2.91 0.47
C SER A 79 3.31 2.29 -0.58
N CYS A 80 3.07 3.02 -1.65
CA CYS A 80 2.25 2.62 -2.78
C CYS A 80 2.99 1.80 -3.84
N GLU A 81 3.95 0.96 -3.48
CA GLU A 81 4.60 0.11 -4.44
C GLU A 81 4.03 -1.30 -4.43
N VAL A 82 3.41 -1.67 -5.55
CA VAL A 82 3.10 -3.08 -5.83
C VAL A 82 4.42 -3.81 -6.04
N TYR A 83 4.85 -4.55 -5.05
CA TYR A 83 6.04 -5.38 -5.15
C TYR A 83 5.70 -6.62 -5.98
N ILE A 84 6.13 -6.67 -7.22
CA ILE A 84 6.08 -7.88 -8.05
C ILE A 84 7.35 -8.65 -7.76
N ASP A 85 7.23 -9.64 -6.90
CA ASP A 85 8.35 -10.51 -6.55
C ASP A 85 8.47 -11.66 -7.58
N GLU A 86 9.48 -11.56 -8.45
CA GLU A 86 9.78 -12.60 -9.42
C GLU A 86 10.30 -13.89 -8.77
N GLU A 87 10.83 -13.81 -7.54
CA GLU A 87 11.39 -14.95 -6.82
C GLU A 87 10.35 -15.74 -6.01
N HIS A 88 9.09 -15.30 -5.99
CA HIS A 88 8.02 -15.90 -5.20
C HIS A 88 8.37 -16.02 -3.70
N LEU A 89 8.93 -14.97 -3.14
CA LEU A 89 9.26 -14.90 -1.72
C LEU A 89 8.00 -14.95 -0.86
N ILE A 90 8.09 -15.65 0.24
CA ILE A 90 6.98 -15.86 1.16
C ILE A 90 6.99 -14.74 2.18
N THR A 91 5.89 -14.02 2.27
CA THR A 91 5.72 -12.87 3.14
C THR A 91 4.68 -13.09 4.24
N SER A 92 3.90 -14.15 4.17
CA SER A 92 2.84 -14.41 5.15
C SER A 92 2.88 -15.82 5.70
N LEU A 93 2.54 -15.92 6.98
CA LEU A 93 2.41 -17.16 7.73
C LEU A 93 1.05 -17.20 8.42
N TYR A 94 0.36 -18.34 8.28
CA TYR A 94 -0.89 -18.63 8.98
C TYR A 94 -0.70 -19.83 9.89
N LEU A 95 -1.04 -19.66 11.16
CA LEU A 95 -1.05 -20.72 12.17
C LEU A 95 -2.50 -21.03 12.52
N TYR A 96 -2.92 -22.27 12.30
CA TYR A 96 -4.24 -22.73 12.70
C TYR A 96 -4.26 -23.13 14.17
N PHE A 97 -5.10 -22.48 14.96
CA PHE A 97 -5.24 -22.78 16.38
C PHE A 97 -5.74 -24.17 16.62
N GLY A 98 -5.03 -24.93 17.36
CA GLY A 98 -5.43 -26.19 17.89
C GLY A 98 -4.29 -27.16 17.93
N GLU A 99 -3.75 -27.57 18.92
CA GLU A 99 -3.05 -28.82 19.25
C GLU A 99 -1.59 -28.96 18.80
N LYS A 100 -1.10 -28.30 17.73
CA LYS A 100 0.21 -28.68 17.17
C LYS A 100 1.30 -27.63 17.19
N VAL A 101 0.93 -26.34 17.16
CA VAL A 101 1.87 -25.23 17.20
C VAL A 101 1.53 -24.32 18.36
N LYS A 102 2.55 -23.99 19.15
CA LYS A 102 2.47 -22.98 20.20
C LYS A 102 3.20 -21.72 19.70
N PRO A 103 2.46 -20.72 19.24
CA PRO A 103 3.08 -19.48 18.82
C PRO A 103 3.50 -18.68 20.06
N MET A 104 4.68 -18.09 19.96
CA MET A 104 5.24 -17.20 20.96
C MET A 104 5.70 -15.94 20.27
N TRP A 105 5.68 -14.83 20.98
CA TRP A 105 6.25 -13.57 20.51
C TRP A 105 7.22 -13.06 21.58
N ASP A 106 8.47 -12.82 21.18
CA ASP A 106 9.53 -12.43 22.09
C ASP A 106 9.58 -13.27 23.38
N GLU A 107 9.48 -14.60 23.21
CA GLU A 107 9.46 -15.61 24.29
C GLU A 107 8.20 -15.62 25.17
N GLU A 108 7.21 -14.75 24.92
CA GLU A 108 5.93 -14.76 25.58
C GLU A 108 4.89 -15.53 24.75
N GLU A 109 4.01 -16.28 25.42
CA GLU A 109 2.92 -17.00 24.76
C GLU A 109 1.91 -16.00 24.19
N LEU A 110 1.64 -16.07 22.88
CA LEU A 110 0.61 -15.26 22.27
C LEU A 110 -0.76 -15.62 22.86
N PRO A 111 -1.50 -14.63 23.40
CA PRO A 111 -2.81 -14.90 23.97
C PRO A 111 -3.76 -15.37 22.85
N LEU A 112 -4.41 -16.52 23.08
CA LEU A 112 -5.44 -17.07 22.18
C LEU A 112 -6.75 -16.25 22.15
N ASN A 113 -6.74 -15.04 22.69
CA ASN A 113 -7.91 -14.17 22.71
C ASN A 113 -7.81 -13.13 21.61
N PRO A 114 -8.62 -13.24 20.54
CA PRO A 114 -8.53 -12.41 19.35
C PRO A 114 -8.69 -10.89 19.58
N CYS A 115 -9.22 -10.50 20.74
CA CYS A 115 -9.55 -9.09 20.99
C CYS A 115 -8.42 -8.26 21.61
N LYS A 116 -7.23 -8.79 21.84
CA LYS A 116 -6.21 -8.07 22.65
C LYS A 116 -4.80 -8.02 22.11
N THR A 117 -4.50 -8.60 20.96
CA THR A 117 -3.10 -8.64 20.51
C THR A 117 -2.92 -7.79 19.26
N LEU A 118 -2.62 -6.53 19.46
CA LEU A 118 -2.00 -5.69 18.45
C LEU A 118 -0.51 -5.66 18.77
N ILE A 119 0.30 -6.40 18.03
CA ILE A 119 1.75 -6.33 18.14
C ILE A 119 2.25 -5.76 16.83
N THR A 120 2.75 -4.54 16.91
CA THR A 120 3.33 -3.84 15.77
C THR A 120 4.85 -4.02 15.78
N CYS A 121 5.32 -4.86 14.92
CA CYS A 121 6.69 -4.83 14.42
C CYS A 121 6.58 -5.03 12.92
N ASN A 122 7.65 -5.20 12.18
CA ASN A 122 7.63 -5.44 10.73
C ASN A 122 6.73 -6.63 10.29
N GLY A 123 6.10 -7.31 11.23
CA GLY A 123 5.03 -8.29 11.05
C GLY A 123 3.81 -7.91 11.89
N ILE A 124 2.63 -7.94 11.30
CA ILE A 124 1.37 -7.65 11.98
C ILE A 124 0.63 -8.95 12.19
N PRO A 125 0.49 -9.42 13.44
CA PRO A 125 -0.39 -10.54 13.75
C PRO A 125 -1.84 -10.09 13.73
N GLU A 126 -2.65 -10.73 12.90
CA GLU A 126 -4.09 -10.59 12.88
C GLU A 126 -4.74 -11.90 13.32
N THR A 127 -5.63 -11.85 14.29
CA THR A 127 -6.32 -13.04 14.80
C THR A 127 -7.72 -13.11 14.20
N ILE A 128 -7.93 -14.07 13.33
CA ILE A 128 -9.25 -14.48 12.87
C ILE A 128 -9.62 -15.73 13.66
N THR A 129 -10.86 -15.86 14.10
CA THR A 129 -11.44 -16.79 15.10
C THR A 129 -10.72 -18.12 15.40
N ASP A 130 -9.99 -18.69 14.47
CA ASP A 130 -9.27 -19.98 14.59
C ASP A 130 -7.90 -20.01 13.91
N THR A 131 -7.42 -18.85 13.45
CA THR A 131 -6.15 -18.72 12.72
C THR A 131 -5.40 -17.47 13.17
N LEU A 132 -4.11 -17.60 13.49
CA LEU A 132 -3.20 -16.48 13.62
C LEU A 132 -2.56 -16.22 12.26
N SER A 133 -2.74 -15.04 11.74
CA SER A 133 -2.08 -14.56 10.51
C SER A 133 -0.96 -13.60 10.89
N ILE A 134 0.20 -13.80 10.28
CA ILE A 134 1.36 -12.93 10.45
C ILE A 134 1.85 -12.58 9.05
N SER A 135 1.86 -11.30 8.73
CA SER A 135 2.36 -10.80 7.46
C SER A 135 3.59 -9.95 7.69
N TYR A 136 4.63 -10.22 6.92
CA TYR A 136 5.86 -9.47 6.93
C TYR A 136 5.92 -8.61 5.68
N PHE A 137 6.03 -7.32 5.90
CA PHE A 137 6.20 -6.36 4.83
C PHE A 137 7.68 -6.01 4.75
N PRO A 138 8.35 -6.24 3.60
CA PRO A 138 9.73 -5.81 3.45
C PRO A 138 9.79 -4.30 3.63
N GLU A 139 10.77 -3.83 4.39
CA GLU A 139 11.15 -2.42 4.33
C GLU A 139 11.63 -2.14 2.91
N VAL A 140 10.81 -1.51 2.12
CA VAL A 140 11.25 -0.98 0.84
C VAL A 140 12.13 0.21 1.16
N LYS A 141 13.45 0.04 1.00
CA LYS A 141 14.38 1.16 1.07
C LYS A 141 14.16 2.00 -0.18
N HIS A 142 13.25 2.96 -0.10
CA HIS A 142 13.17 4.00 -1.11
C HIS A 142 14.43 4.87 -1.01
N GLU A 143 15.08 5.14 -2.13
CA GLU A 143 15.93 6.31 -2.21
C GLU A 143 14.97 7.50 -2.02
N ARG A 144 14.96 8.05 -0.79
CA ARG A 144 14.12 9.20 -0.46
C ARG A 144 14.54 10.37 -1.34
N GLU A 145 13.69 10.77 -2.22
CA GLU A 145 13.84 12.03 -2.95
C GLU A 145 13.45 13.17 -2.00
N SER A 146 14.21 14.27 -2.00
CA SER A 146 13.88 15.42 -1.17
C SER A 146 12.65 16.15 -1.70
N TYR A 147 11.76 16.53 -0.81
CA TYR A 147 10.56 17.32 -1.11
C TYR A 147 10.83 18.83 -1.21
N LYS A 148 12.08 19.26 -1.11
CA LYS A 148 12.42 20.67 -1.34
C LYS A 148 12.14 21.04 -2.78
N LEU A 149 11.21 21.98 -2.97
CA LEU A 149 10.85 22.47 -4.28
C LEU A 149 12.09 23.09 -4.96
N LYS A 150 12.35 22.66 -6.18
CA LYS A 150 13.47 23.17 -7.00
C LYS A 150 12.95 24.16 -8.01
N GLU A 151 13.68 25.25 -8.18
CA GLU A 151 13.45 26.14 -9.32
C GLU A 151 13.70 25.39 -10.63
N THR A 152 12.91 25.68 -11.64
CA THR A 152 13.04 25.10 -12.97
C THR A 152 12.84 26.15 -14.04
N ASP A 153 13.61 26.04 -15.13
CA ASP A 153 13.45 26.85 -16.32
C ASP A 153 12.47 26.22 -17.33
N GLU A 154 11.87 25.09 -17.00
CA GLU A 154 10.90 24.41 -17.86
C GLU A 154 9.58 25.20 -17.92
N GLU A 155 8.89 25.15 -19.06
CA GLU A 155 7.53 25.66 -19.17
C GLU A 155 6.61 24.80 -18.30
N LEU A 156 5.80 25.47 -17.43
CA LEU A 156 4.94 24.82 -16.47
C LEU A 156 3.47 24.81 -16.91
N LEU A 157 2.74 23.81 -16.46
CA LEU A 157 1.28 23.80 -16.49
C LEU A 157 0.74 24.83 -15.50
N HIS A 158 -0.36 25.46 -15.86
CA HIS A 158 -1.04 26.44 -15.04
C HIS A 158 -2.38 25.88 -14.54
N PHE A 159 -2.65 26.09 -13.27
CA PHE A 159 -3.89 25.64 -12.63
C PHE A 159 -4.51 26.79 -11.83
N ASP A 160 -5.77 27.06 -12.11
CA ASP A 160 -6.61 27.98 -11.36
C ASP A 160 -7.41 27.21 -10.29
N ASN A 161 -7.72 25.93 -10.55
CA ASN A 161 -8.43 25.05 -9.63
C ASN A 161 -7.49 24.02 -8.99
N ILE A 162 -7.44 24.01 -7.65
CA ILE A 162 -6.56 23.11 -6.92
C ILE A 162 -6.99 21.63 -7.04
N ASN A 163 -8.29 21.33 -7.00
CA ASN A 163 -8.76 19.95 -7.09
C ASN A 163 -8.47 19.36 -8.48
N PHE A 164 -8.53 20.18 -9.54
CA PHE A 164 -8.07 19.77 -10.85
C PHE A 164 -6.55 19.51 -10.86
N LYS A 165 -5.76 20.38 -10.21
CA LYS A 165 -4.31 20.15 -10.07
C LYS A 165 -4.00 18.84 -9.33
N LEU A 166 -4.70 18.58 -8.22
CA LEU A 166 -4.53 17.33 -7.45
C LEU A 166 -4.85 16.10 -8.31
N THR A 167 -5.91 16.17 -9.12
CA THR A 167 -6.26 15.11 -10.06
C THR A 167 -5.17 14.85 -11.10
N ILE A 168 -4.55 15.90 -11.63
CA ILE A 168 -3.41 15.76 -12.56
C ILE A 168 -2.17 15.22 -11.85
N ILE A 169 -1.94 15.60 -10.59
CA ILE A 169 -0.85 15.02 -9.78
C ILE A 169 -1.10 13.53 -9.57
N GLN A 170 -2.34 13.10 -9.26
CA GLN A 170 -2.68 11.68 -9.17
C GLN A 170 -2.22 10.93 -10.42
N VAL A 171 -2.63 11.39 -11.59
CA VAL A 171 -2.28 10.73 -12.86
C VAL A 171 -0.78 10.70 -13.09
N LEU A 172 -0.10 11.84 -12.94
CA LEU A 172 1.32 11.95 -13.31
C LEU A 172 2.27 11.34 -12.27
N MET A 173 1.95 11.46 -10.99
CA MET A 173 2.81 11.02 -9.90
C MET A 173 2.55 9.57 -9.51
N TYR A 174 1.28 9.17 -9.37
CA TYR A 174 0.91 7.87 -8.82
C TYR A 174 0.59 6.85 -9.92
N ASP A 175 -0.22 7.19 -10.90
CA ASP A 175 -0.63 6.25 -11.94
C ASP A 175 0.49 6.04 -12.98
N LEU A 176 1.05 7.12 -13.53
CA LEU A 176 2.10 7.08 -14.56
C LEU A 176 3.53 7.11 -14.01
N ARG A 177 3.72 7.54 -12.77
CA ARG A 177 5.01 7.62 -12.06
C ARG A 177 6.09 8.44 -12.78
N VAL A 178 5.67 9.46 -13.52
CA VAL A 178 6.57 10.34 -14.28
C VAL A 178 6.86 11.67 -13.58
N LEU A 179 5.98 12.12 -12.69
CA LEU A 179 6.17 13.32 -11.88
C LEU A 179 6.90 12.96 -10.58
N LYS A 180 7.98 13.69 -10.31
CA LYS A 180 8.84 13.47 -9.14
C LYS A 180 8.97 14.74 -8.30
N PRO A 181 9.25 14.61 -7.00
CA PRO A 181 9.42 13.38 -6.23
C PRO A 181 8.08 12.65 -6.06
N TYR A 182 8.13 11.33 -5.89
CA TYR A 182 6.95 10.56 -5.46
C TYR A 182 6.61 10.98 -4.03
N PHE A 183 5.41 11.51 -3.81
CA PHE A 183 5.04 12.07 -2.52
C PHE A 183 4.44 11.01 -1.61
N ASP A 184 4.97 10.92 -0.41
CA ASP A 184 4.44 10.15 0.71
C ASP A 184 4.41 11.05 1.95
N ILE A 185 3.26 11.12 2.61
CA ILE A 185 3.06 12.04 3.75
C ILE A 185 3.95 11.71 4.94
N TYR A 186 4.26 10.44 5.17
CA TYR A 186 5.12 10.02 6.27
C TYR A 186 6.58 10.42 6.01
N ASP A 187 7.06 10.21 4.78
CA ASP A 187 8.39 10.64 4.36
C ASP A 187 8.52 12.17 4.36
N PHE A 188 7.43 12.86 3.97
CA PHE A 188 7.36 14.32 4.02
C PHE A 188 7.42 14.84 5.47
N ALA A 189 6.66 14.23 6.38
CA ALA A 189 6.68 14.58 7.81
C ALA A 189 8.06 14.31 8.44
N ASP A 190 8.73 13.23 8.04
CA ASP A 190 10.08 12.92 8.50
C ASP A 190 11.12 13.95 8.00
N GLU A 191 11.02 14.42 6.73
CA GLU A 191 11.93 15.42 6.18
C GLU A 191 11.71 16.80 6.81
N PHE A 192 10.47 17.16 7.13
CA PHE A 192 10.06 18.45 7.72
C PHE A 192 9.55 18.28 9.13
N SER A 193 10.30 17.55 9.96
CA SER A 193 9.92 17.25 11.35
C SER A 193 9.65 18.48 12.21
N GLU A 194 10.18 19.65 11.83
CA GLU A 194 9.90 20.94 12.50
C GLU A 194 8.47 21.45 12.28
N LEU A 195 7.73 20.90 11.31
CA LEU A 195 6.34 21.31 11.04
C LEU A 195 5.32 20.58 11.93
N GLU A 196 5.75 19.61 12.75
CA GLU A 196 4.88 18.84 13.68
C GLU A 196 3.63 18.28 12.96
N ILE A 197 3.82 17.62 11.80
CA ILE A 197 2.73 17.12 10.97
C ILE A 197 2.04 15.93 11.64
N ASP A 198 0.74 16.05 11.88
CA ASP A 198 -0.10 14.96 12.40
C ASP A 198 -0.56 14.05 11.25
N THR A 199 0.12 12.92 11.08
CA THR A 199 -0.22 11.91 10.04
C THR A 199 -1.41 11.02 10.39
N GLU A 200 -2.00 11.18 11.59
CA GLU A 200 -3.24 10.51 11.99
C GLU A 200 -4.47 11.43 11.87
N SER A 201 -4.29 12.60 11.24
CA SER A 201 -5.35 13.59 11.09
C SER A 201 -6.47 13.10 10.18
N MET A 202 -7.71 13.46 10.54
CA MET A 202 -8.90 13.37 9.68
C MET A 202 -9.18 14.70 8.95
N GLU A 203 -8.30 15.68 9.08
CA GLU A 203 -8.40 16.98 8.39
C GLU A 203 -7.24 17.12 7.41
N ILE A 204 -7.39 18.05 6.45
CA ILE A 204 -6.33 18.33 5.47
C ILE A 204 -5.04 18.76 6.20
N ILE A 205 -3.96 18.07 5.93
CA ILE A 205 -2.61 18.43 6.37
C ILE A 205 -2.13 19.61 5.53
N GLN A 206 -2.29 20.83 6.09
CA GLN A 206 -2.03 22.05 5.33
C GLN A 206 -0.62 22.14 4.73
N PRO A 207 0.48 21.74 5.43
CA PRO A 207 1.80 21.72 4.81
C PRO A 207 1.92 20.84 3.57
N ALA A 208 1.21 19.70 3.54
CA ALA A 208 1.17 18.81 2.39
C ALA A 208 0.38 19.45 1.23
N LEU A 209 -0.77 20.06 1.53
CA LEU A 209 -1.56 20.77 0.53
C LEU A 209 -0.76 21.96 -0.05
N ASP A 210 -0.09 22.74 0.79
CA ASP A 210 0.75 23.85 0.35
C ASP A 210 1.90 23.38 -0.55
N TYR A 211 2.47 22.22 -0.26
CA TYR A 211 3.44 21.57 -1.14
C TYR A 211 2.83 21.26 -2.51
N MET A 212 1.64 20.63 -2.56
CA MET A 212 0.97 20.29 -3.82
C MET A 212 0.56 21.54 -4.62
N ILE A 213 0.12 22.60 -3.94
CA ILE A 213 -0.20 23.88 -4.57
C ILE A 213 1.03 24.45 -5.28
N ASN A 214 2.20 24.36 -4.65
CA ASN A 214 3.44 24.96 -5.15
C ASN A 214 4.28 23.99 -6.00
N LEU A 215 3.94 22.70 -6.08
CA LEU A 215 4.65 21.71 -6.88
C LEU A 215 4.64 22.13 -8.38
N PRO A 216 5.81 22.38 -8.99
CA PRO A 216 5.87 22.71 -10.40
C PRO A 216 5.62 21.46 -11.25
N ILE A 217 4.69 21.57 -12.20
CA ILE A 217 4.39 20.46 -13.13
C ILE A 217 4.85 20.88 -14.53
N PRO A 218 5.93 20.29 -15.06
CA PRO A 218 6.41 20.59 -16.39
C PRO A 218 5.40 20.27 -17.48
N LYS A 219 5.20 21.21 -18.40
CA LYS A 219 4.23 21.10 -19.50
C LYS A 219 4.47 19.89 -20.42
N LYS A 220 5.70 19.40 -20.49
CA LYS A 220 6.06 18.20 -21.25
C LYS A 220 5.27 16.94 -20.85
N TYR A 221 4.70 16.91 -19.64
CA TYR A 221 3.89 15.80 -19.17
C TYR A 221 2.42 15.88 -19.62
N ALA A 222 1.97 17.02 -20.12
CA ALA A 222 0.57 17.22 -20.53
C ALA A 222 0.07 16.19 -21.56
N GLU A 223 0.94 15.83 -22.52
CA GLU A 223 0.60 14.87 -23.57
C GLU A 223 0.43 13.42 -23.07
N GLN A 224 0.90 13.14 -21.87
CA GLN A 224 0.79 11.81 -21.27
C GLN A 224 -0.55 11.58 -20.58
N VAL A 225 -1.27 12.65 -20.22
CA VAL A 225 -2.57 12.57 -19.57
C VAL A 225 -3.64 12.28 -20.62
N GLN A 226 -4.13 11.04 -20.64
CA GLN A 226 -5.15 10.57 -21.58
C GLN A 226 -6.51 10.34 -20.91
N GLU A 227 -6.50 10.04 -19.62
CA GLU A 227 -7.66 9.77 -18.78
C GLU A 227 -7.45 10.35 -17.40
N ILE A 228 -8.55 10.77 -16.79
CA ILE A 228 -8.66 11.20 -15.41
C ILE A 228 -9.65 10.26 -14.71
N TYR A 229 -9.25 9.73 -13.54
CA TYR A 229 -10.12 8.93 -12.71
C TYR A 229 -10.04 9.40 -11.26
N MET A 230 -11.06 10.12 -10.80
CA MET A 230 -11.19 10.52 -9.41
C MET A 230 -11.92 9.44 -8.63
N ASP A 231 -11.35 9.03 -7.52
CA ASP A 231 -11.89 8.05 -6.58
C ASP A 231 -11.46 8.42 -5.16
N GLY A 232 -12.33 8.23 -4.18
CA GLY A 232 -11.99 8.52 -2.77
C GLY A 232 -10.76 7.78 -2.25
N GLY A 233 -10.38 6.67 -2.88
CA GLY A 233 -9.16 5.92 -2.57
C GLY A 233 -7.90 6.38 -3.32
N ASN A 234 -7.94 7.48 -4.09
CA ASN A 234 -6.75 7.97 -4.77
C ASN A 234 -5.66 8.37 -3.77
N GLU A 235 -4.42 8.01 -4.07
CA GLU A 235 -3.25 8.23 -3.20
C GLU A 235 -3.05 9.71 -2.86
N ILE A 236 -3.32 10.60 -3.80
CA ILE A 236 -3.18 12.05 -3.56
C ILE A 236 -4.05 12.51 -2.39
N TYR A 237 -5.28 12.00 -2.27
CA TYR A 237 -6.20 12.38 -1.21
C TYR A 237 -5.78 11.77 0.13
N LEU A 238 -5.39 10.49 0.13
CA LEU A 238 -4.88 9.80 1.33
C LEU A 238 -3.56 10.38 1.84
N ASN A 239 -2.79 11.04 0.99
CA ASN A 239 -1.60 11.79 1.39
C ASN A 239 -1.92 13.18 1.95
N LEU A 240 -3.10 13.73 1.67
CA LEU A 240 -3.56 15.00 2.22
C LEU A 240 -4.39 14.83 3.49
N ILE A 241 -5.16 13.74 3.57
CA ILE A 241 -5.96 13.34 4.74
C ILE A 241 -5.75 11.84 4.94
N PRO A 242 -4.76 11.41 5.74
CA PRO A 242 -4.42 9.98 5.88
C PRO A 242 -5.54 9.09 6.41
N GLN A 243 -6.47 9.64 7.19
CA GLN A 243 -7.62 8.93 7.75
C GLN A 243 -8.94 9.27 7.04
N TRP A 244 -8.86 9.78 5.80
CA TRP A 244 -10.06 10.17 5.05
C TRP A 244 -10.94 8.96 4.71
N ASP A 245 -12.23 9.10 4.97
CA ASP A 245 -13.23 8.07 4.68
C ASP A 245 -13.87 8.21 3.28
N GLY A 246 -13.57 9.31 2.56
CA GLY A 246 -14.06 9.56 1.22
C GLY A 246 -15.48 10.12 1.15
N GLU A 247 -16.08 10.52 2.28
CA GLU A 247 -17.50 10.89 2.35
C GLU A 247 -17.77 12.40 2.25
N ASP A 248 -16.74 13.26 2.33
CA ASP A 248 -16.91 14.70 2.20
C ASP A 248 -16.64 15.21 0.77
N ASP A 249 -17.06 16.46 0.50
CA ASP A 249 -16.96 17.13 -0.79
C ASP A 249 -15.69 17.99 -0.98
N GLY A 250 -14.70 17.84 -0.06
CA GLY A 250 -13.49 18.68 -0.03
C GLY A 250 -12.64 18.59 -1.29
N PHE A 251 -12.68 17.43 -1.97
CA PHE A 251 -11.94 17.21 -3.21
C PHE A 251 -12.83 17.22 -4.47
N ASP A 252 -14.10 17.58 -4.36
CA ASP A 252 -15.00 17.66 -5.51
C ASP A 252 -14.46 18.58 -6.60
N LEU A 253 -14.49 18.11 -7.84
CA LEU A 253 -14.20 18.95 -9.00
C LEU A 253 -15.48 19.64 -9.45
N ASN A 254 -15.80 20.76 -8.83
CA ASN A 254 -17.01 21.53 -9.08
C ASN A 254 -16.82 22.65 -10.11
N GLU A 255 -15.57 22.92 -10.49
CA GLU A 255 -15.19 23.96 -11.44
C GLU A 255 -13.88 23.58 -12.14
N VAL A 256 -13.80 23.80 -13.44
CA VAL A 256 -12.56 23.73 -14.23
C VAL A 256 -12.68 24.65 -15.43
N SER A 257 -11.67 25.41 -15.71
CA SER A 257 -11.70 26.32 -16.87
C SER A 257 -11.33 25.61 -18.18
N LEU A 258 -11.90 26.09 -19.29
CA LEU A 258 -11.52 25.57 -20.60
C LEU A 258 -10.02 25.75 -20.87
N LYS A 259 -9.41 26.83 -20.37
CA LYS A 259 -7.97 27.10 -20.49
C LYS A 259 -7.13 26.04 -19.79
N GLU A 260 -7.56 25.54 -18.64
CA GLU A 260 -6.89 24.44 -17.94
C GLU A 260 -6.97 23.15 -18.75
N LEU A 261 -8.15 22.78 -19.23
CA LEU A 261 -8.34 21.56 -20.03
C LEU A 261 -7.58 21.60 -21.35
N GLN A 262 -7.48 22.75 -21.99
CA GLN A 262 -6.75 22.93 -23.26
C GLN A 262 -5.24 22.62 -23.15
N GLN A 263 -4.70 22.60 -21.97
CA GLN A 263 -3.29 22.21 -21.76
C GLN A 263 -3.06 20.71 -21.99
N PHE A 264 -4.12 19.89 -21.96
CA PHE A 264 -4.04 18.43 -22.07
C PHE A 264 -4.59 17.92 -23.42
N PRO A 265 -3.79 17.97 -24.49
CA PRO A 265 -4.26 17.72 -25.86
C PRO A 265 -4.71 16.26 -26.08
N ASN A 266 -4.25 15.33 -25.27
CA ASN A 266 -4.55 13.90 -25.39
C ASN A 266 -5.63 13.41 -24.40
N LEU A 267 -6.16 14.28 -23.54
CA LEU A 267 -7.21 13.92 -22.59
C LEU A 267 -8.50 13.59 -23.36
N LYS A 268 -9.02 12.39 -23.17
CA LYS A 268 -10.20 11.86 -23.87
C LYS A 268 -11.34 11.49 -22.95
N GLN A 269 -11.02 11.06 -21.74
CA GLN A 269 -11.99 10.54 -20.78
C GLN A 269 -11.73 11.11 -19.40
N ALA A 270 -12.80 11.35 -18.65
CA ALA A 270 -12.74 11.75 -17.25
C ALA A 270 -13.85 11.07 -16.45
N THR A 271 -13.49 10.46 -15.33
CA THR A 271 -14.43 10.10 -14.27
C THR A 271 -14.15 11.04 -13.11
N ILE A 272 -15.13 11.80 -12.67
CA ILE A 272 -14.95 12.84 -11.66
C ILE A 272 -15.91 12.69 -10.49
N ILE A 273 -15.47 13.14 -9.32
CA ILE A 273 -16.33 13.39 -8.17
C ILE A 273 -16.74 14.86 -8.22
N SER A 274 -18.03 15.13 -8.24
CA SER A 274 -18.56 16.50 -8.36
C SER A 274 -19.97 16.61 -7.82
N SER A 275 -20.21 17.56 -6.95
CA SER A 275 -21.55 17.99 -6.53
C SER A 275 -22.20 18.99 -7.51
N ASN A 276 -21.45 19.45 -8.53
CA ASN A 276 -21.91 20.39 -9.57
C ASN A 276 -21.62 19.85 -10.98
N PHE A 277 -21.91 18.58 -11.21
CA PHE A 277 -21.49 17.83 -12.41
C PHE A 277 -21.91 18.49 -13.73
N GLU A 278 -23.18 18.93 -13.85
CA GLU A 278 -23.68 19.50 -15.09
C GLU A 278 -22.89 20.74 -15.55
N HIS A 279 -22.47 21.58 -14.59
CA HIS A 279 -21.65 22.75 -14.89
C HIS A 279 -20.24 22.36 -15.37
N VAL A 280 -19.61 21.44 -14.69
CA VAL A 280 -18.24 20.97 -15.06
C VAL A 280 -18.28 20.24 -16.40
N LYS A 281 -19.33 19.43 -16.62
CA LYS A 281 -19.55 18.68 -17.85
C LYS A 281 -19.56 19.57 -19.10
N GLU A 282 -20.19 20.76 -19.03
CA GLU A 282 -20.20 21.70 -20.14
C GLU A 282 -18.77 22.05 -20.61
N THR A 283 -17.85 22.26 -19.67
CA THR A 283 -16.46 22.61 -19.99
C THR A 283 -15.70 21.44 -20.62
N PHE A 284 -15.91 20.21 -20.11
CA PHE A 284 -15.33 18.99 -20.71
C PHE A 284 -15.88 18.73 -22.12
N ASP A 285 -17.20 18.90 -22.32
CA ASP A 285 -17.84 18.75 -23.63
C ASP A 285 -17.28 19.76 -24.66
N MET A 286 -17.02 21.01 -24.24
CA MET A 286 -16.38 22.03 -25.12
C MET A 286 -15.00 21.60 -25.57
N GLN A 287 -14.26 20.86 -24.76
CA GLN A 287 -12.93 20.33 -25.10
C GLN A 287 -13.02 19.00 -25.86
N GLY A 288 -14.19 18.40 -25.97
CA GLY A 288 -14.41 17.11 -26.61
C GLY A 288 -13.98 15.92 -25.75
N VAL A 289 -13.92 16.09 -24.44
CA VAL A 289 -13.59 15.06 -23.46
C VAL A 289 -14.87 14.40 -22.96
N GLN A 290 -14.93 13.08 -22.99
CA GLN A 290 -16.05 12.34 -22.43
C GLN A 290 -15.93 12.32 -20.90
N VAL A 291 -16.89 12.93 -20.23
CA VAL A 291 -16.92 12.99 -18.76
C VAL A 291 -18.12 12.26 -18.19
N LYS A 292 -17.92 11.58 -17.07
CA LYS A 292 -18.98 10.99 -16.24
C LYS A 292 -18.69 11.26 -14.76
N VAL A 293 -19.75 11.29 -13.97
CA VAL A 293 -19.64 11.32 -12.51
C VAL A 293 -19.42 9.89 -11.98
N LEU A 294 -18.64 9.78 -10.91
CA LEU A 294 -18.42 8.53 -10.21
C LEU A 294 -19.70 8.03 -9.52
#